data_a5b7018ade4ecbd9a952249439533b34
#
_entry.id   a5b7018ade4ecbd9a952249439533b34
#
_cell.length_a   1.000
_cell.length_b   1.000
_cell.length_c   1.000
_cell.angle_alpha   90.00
_cell.angle_beta   90.00
_cell.angle_gamma   90.00
#
_symmetry.space_group_name_H-M   'P 1'
#
loop_
_entity.id
_entity.type
_entity.pdbx_description
1 polymer ?
#
loop_
_entity_poly.entity_id
_entity_poly.type
_entity_poly.pdbx_seq_one_letter_code
_entity_poly.pdbx_strand_id
1 'polypeptide(L)'
;MHKLTCRIHLRLSHYYDDNLSRFGLSESEAINLLEMLISKSEYLILDGFHLHVGSNLPNAEKICKAIIQYHELILRYMPDDGTLNLGSGIPADSFSASSDNPTPCPEVFFSSIYDTIKNCFGTVCDKWNYIFEPGRHLVEDFGYFIGKVISTKNRYGVKVAQTNIGINWIPSIRNWDHSFTLFHNHNHISDDKSDEYIIAGFNCFECDCLFPSVILPSNLSDYLFSVRGCGAYDMQTGNQWTRNLYAVYTITNDVVNISRIHRRELDFRKYDVSLTPSGIKVNDEITLLYPALKYAEELYLLINQNKINFIKSMAWPAFVNNISDSVSFIEQSMIDNQNEKALILFIKYKTKIAGVVSFNIIDHANKTAYIGYWLGANFQGKGIVTNAINKLIQEYGDSGVIKRFVIKCIVDNKKSNATALRCGFTLEGVLQKAEILNGVSYDQNIYSKVIG
;
A
#
# COMPACT_ATOMS: atom_id res chain seq x y z
N MET A 1 6.78 -31.05 -27.37
CA MET A 1 6.90 -29.61 -27.20
C MET A 1 5.59 -28.98 -27.63
N HIS A 2 4.88 -28.31 -26.75
CA HIS A 2 3.70 -27.54 -27.14
C HIS A 2 4.18 -26.29 -27.92
N LYS A 3 3.77 -26.20 -29.19
CA LYS A 3 4.03 -25.03 -30.00
C LYS A 3 3.10 -23.90 -29.48
N LEU A 4 3.66 -22.94 -28.76
CA LEU A 4 2.93 -21.75 -28.29
C LEU A 4 3.01 -20.68 -29.38
N THR A 5 1.86 -20.21 -29.84
CA THR A 5 1.77 -19.08 -30.76
C THR A 5 1.57 -17.80 -29.94
N CYS A 6 2.33 -16.76 -30.22
CA CYS A 6 2.25 -15.46 -29.55
C CYS A 6 1.70 -14.42 -30.51
N ARG A 7 0.62 -13.72 -30.12
CA ARG A 7 0.11 -12.53 -30.82
C ARG A 7 0.88 -11.31 -30.32
N ILE A 8 1.36 -10.47 -31.21
CA ILE A 8 2.21 -9.33 -30.89
C ILE A 8 1.65 -8.02 -31.49
N HIS A 9 1.82 -6.93 -30.75
CA HIS A 9 1.67 -5.58 -31.28
C HIS A 9 3.07 -4.99 -31.56
N LEU A 10 3.23 -4.37 -32.72
CA LEU A 10 4.43 -3.62 -33.03
C LEU A 10 4.30 -2.18 -32.55
N ARG A 11 5.15 -1.78 -31.62
CA ARG A 11 5.21 -0.38 -31.23
C ARG A 11 6.00 0.42 -32.24
N LEU A 12 5.36 1.49 -32.75
CA LEU A 12 5.98 2.42 -33.69
C LEU A 12 6.56 3.61 -32.95
N SER A 13 7.75 4.02 -33.35
CA SER A 13 8.43 5.17 -32.79
C SER A 13 7.80 6.46 -33.32
N HIS A 14 7.90 7.54 -32.55
CA HIS A 14 7.47 8.87 -32.99
C HIS A 14 8.62 9.87 -32.85
N TYR A 15 8.58 10.88 -33.67
CA TYR A 15 9.52 11.99 -33.66
C TYR A 15 8.74 13.31 -33.67
N TYR A 16 8.85 14.08 -32.58
CA TYR A 16 8.18 15.37 -32.42
C TYR A 16 9.10 16.36 -31.72
N ASP A 17 9.08 17.60 -32.19
CA ASP A 17 9.76 18.73 -31.54
C ASP A 17 11.23 18.43 -31.22
N ASP A 18 11.96 17.84 -32.17
CA ASP A 18 13.37 17.43 -32.06
C ASP A 18 13.62 16.36 -30.97
N ASN A 19 12.58 15.73 -30.44
CA ASN A 19 12.67 14.65 -29.48
C ASN A 19 12.40 13.29 -30.13
N LEU A 20 13.45 12.50 -30.27
CA LEU A 20 13.37 11.10 -30.70
C LEU A 20 12.94 10.22 -29.52
N SER A 21 11.84 9.48 -29.69
CA SER A 21 11.52 8.42 -28.75
C SER A 21 12.56 7.28 -28.82
N ARG A 22 13.09 6.87 -27.67
CA ARG A 22 13.93 5.67 -27.59
C ARG A 22 13.13 4.35 -27.70
N PHE A 23 11.82 4.43 -27.78
CA PHE A 23 10.91 3.28 -27.81
C PHE A 23 10.28 3.13 -29.18
N GLY A 24 10.00 1.87 -29.53
CA GLY A 24 9.34 1.54 -30.78
C GLY A 24 10.31 1.44 -31.95
N LEU A 25 9.77 1.11 -33.12
CA LEU A 25 10.44 0.93 -34.37
C LEU A 25 10.18 2.13 -35.29
N SER A 26 11.21 2.56 -36.01
CA SER A 26 10.99 3.44 -37.16
C SER A 26 10.18 2.72 -38.24
N GLU A 27 9.64 3.45 -39.19
CA GLU A 27 8.86 2.85 -40.28
C GLU A 27 9.64 1.81 -41.06
N SER A 28 10.89 2.10 -41.41
CA SER A 28 11.76 1.16 -42.12
C SER A 28 12.08 -0.11 -41.33
N GLU A 29 12.36 0.03 -40.02
CA GLU A 29 12.57 -1.12 -39.13
C GLU A 29 11.31 -1.96 -39.00
N ALA A 30 10.13 -1.33 -38.89
CA ALA A 30 8.85 -2.01 -38.80
C ALA A 30 8.55 -2.79 -40.08
N ILE A 31 8.76 -2.21 -41.27
CA ILE A 31 8.58 -2.89 -42.55
C ILE A 31 9.49 -4.11 -42.64
N ASN A 32 10.79 -3.96 -42.36
CA ASN A 32 11.74 -5.08 -42.40
C ASN A 32 11.34 -6.22 -41.45
N LEU A 33 10.87 -5.88 -40.24
CA LEU A 33 10.43 -6.88 -39.29
C LEU A 33 9.13 -7.58 -39.74
N LEU A 34 8.18 -6.81 -40.29
CA LEU A 34 6.91 -7.36 -40.80
C LEU A 34 7.12 -8.34 -41.96
N GLU A 35 8.02 -8.00 -42.91
CA GLU A 35 8.38 -8.89 -44.00
C GLU A 35 9.06 -10.18 -43.51
N MET A 36 9.88 -10.10 -42.47
CA MET A 36 10.44 -11.27 -41.80
C MET A 36 9.37 -12.11 -41.09
N LEU A 37 8.43 -11.50 -40.38
CA LEU A 37 7.37 -12.20 -39.66
C LEU A 37 6.48 -12.97 -40.64
N ILE A 38 6.08 -12.35 -41.74
CA ILE A 38 5.23 -12.96 -42.79
C ILE A 38 5.96 -14.13 -43.46
N SER A 39 7.26 -14.01 -43.68
CA SER A 39 8.03 -15.02 -44.45
C SER A 39 8.58 -16.19 -43.63
N LYS A 40 8.78 -16.02 -42.30
CA LYS A 40 9.60 -16.98 -41.52
C LYS A 40 9.04 -17.39 -40.17
N SER A 41 7.95 -16.76 -39.66
CA SER A 41 7.49 -17.09 -38.33
C SER A 41 6.23 -17.94 -38.30
N GLU A 42 6.34 -19.15 -37.72
CA GLU A 42 5.18 -19.98 -37.38
C GLU A 42 4.63 -19.71 -35.98
N TYR A 43 5.35 -18.90 -35.17
CA TYR A 43 5.07 -18.72 -33.73
C TYR A 43 4.68 -17.31 -33.33
N LEU A 44 4.99 -16.31 -34.15
CA LEU A 44 4.65 -14.93 -33.92
C LEU A 44 3.61 -14.48 -34.95
N ILE A 45 2.48 -14.01 -34.48
CA ILE A 45 1.40 -13.51 -35.34
C ILE A 45 1.24 -12.02 -35.01
N LEU A 46 1.29 -11.18 -36.06
CA LEU A 46 0.96 -9.76 -35.90
C LEU A 46 -0.51 -9.66 -35.49
N ASP A 47 -0.77 -9.02 -34.38
CA ASP A 47 -2.10 -8.71 -33.88
C ASP A 47 -2.46 -7.24 -34.08
N GLY A 48 -1.48 -6.37 -34.23
CA GLY A 48 -1.73 -4.95 -34.46
C GLY A 48 -0.54 -4.05 -34.19
N PHE A 49 -0.84 -2.77 -34.02
CA PHE A 49 0.14 -1.71 -33.80
C PHE A 49 -0.10 -0.99 -32.48
N HIS A 50 0.99 -0.45 -31.92
CA HIS A 50 0.96 0.33 -30.70
C HIS A 50 1.59 1.72 -30.93
N LEU A 51 0.83 2.77 -30.64
CA LEU A 51 1.23 4.17 -30.75
C LEU A 51 1.16 4.80 -29.34
N HIS A 52 2.29 5.05 -28.71
CA HIS A 52 2.34 5.78 -27.43
C HIS A 52 3.25 6.99 -27.57
N VAL A 53 2.68 8.18 -27.59
CA VAL A 53 3.34 9.42 -28.00
C VAL A 53 3.76 10.34 -26.86
N GLY A 54 3.46 10.00 -25.62
CA GLY A 54 3.87 10.79 -24.45
C GLY A 54 2.90 10.73 -23.29
N SER A 55 3.17 11.55 -22.28
CA SER A 55 2.34 11.72 -21.08
C SER A 55 1.93 13.17 -20.92
N ASN A 56 0.86 13.42 -20.16
CA ASN A 56 0.31 14.76 -19.90
C ASN A 56 0.07 15.57 -21.18
N LEU A 57 -0.62 14.95 -22.12
CA LEU A 57 -0.93 15.59 -23.41
C LEU A 57 -2.07 16.60 -23.21
N PRO A 58 -1.87 17.90 -23.56
CA PRO A 58 -2.91 18.92 -23.39
C PRO A 58 -4.09 18.73 -24.36
N ASN A 59 -3.89 17.97 -25.42
CA ASN A 59 -4.89 17.61 -26.43
C ASN A 59 -4.47 16.33 -27.17
N ALA A 60 -5.31 15.85 -28.09
CA ALA A 60 -5.07 14.63 -28.87
C ALA A 60 -4.12 14.83 -30.06
N GLU A 61 -3.64 16.03 -30.34
CA GLU A 61 -2.91 16.37 -31.56
C GLU A 61 -1.72 15.44 -31.85
N LYS A 62 -0.91 15.12 -30.82
CA LYS A 62 0.26 14.24 -31.00
C LYS A 62 -0.15 12.82 -31.38
N ILE A 63 -1.25 12.32 -30.82
CA ILE A 63 -1.79 10.99 -31.19
C ILE A 63 -2.30 11.02 -32.62
N CYS A 64 -3.05 12.06 -32.99
CA CYS A 64 -3.58 12.24 -34.36
C CYS A 64 -2.43 12.32 -35.37
N LYS A 65 -1.37 13.07 -35.09
CA LYS A 65 -0.17 13.15 -35.94
C LYS A 65 0.50 11.78 -36.11
N ALA A 66 0.60 10.98 -35.05
CA ALA A 66 1.17 9.63 -35.15
C ALA A 66 0.29 8.69 -36.02
N ILE A 67 -1.03 8.77 -35.90
CA ILE A 67 -1.95 8.02 -36.75
C ILE A 67 -1.74 8.39 -38.20
N ILE A 68 -1.70 9.68 -38.51
CA ILE A 68 -1.49 10.22 -39.87
C ILE A 68 -0.12 9.79 -40.41
N GLN A 69 0.94 9.87 -39.59
CA GLN A 69 2.29 9.49 -39.99
C GLN A 69 2.36 8.05 -40.47
N TYR A 70 1.71 7.12 -39.73
CA TYR A 70 1.82 5.69 -39.97
C TYR A 70 0.60 5.08 -40.69
N HIS A 71 -0.32 5.90 -41.23
CA HIS A 71 -1.56 5.37 -41.80
C HIS A 71 -1.35 4.37 -42.94
N GLU A 72 -0.38 4.62 -43.86
CA GLU A 72 -0.10 3.71 -44.97
C GLU A 72 0.47 2.39 -44.52
N LEU A 73 1.41 2.42 -43.54
CA LEU A 73 1.97 1.20 -42.94
C LEU A 73 0.89 0.38 -42.23
N ILE A 74 0.07 1.04 -41.41
CA ILE A 74 -1.01 0.40 -40.65
C ILE A 74 -2.04 -0.18 -41.65
N LEU A 75 -2.48 0.57 -42.64
CA LEU A 75 -3.44 0.09 -43.62
C LEU A 75 -2.95 -1.12 -44.43
N ARG A 76 -1.64 -1.18 -44.70
CA ARG A 76 -1.00 -2.26 -45.46
C ARG A 76 -0.86 -3.57 -44.67
N TYR A 77 -0.61 -3.49 -43.37
CA TYR A 77 -0.19 -4.66 -42.57
C TYR A 77 -1.17 -5.01 -41.45
N MET A 78 -2.12 -4.18 -41.10
CA MET A 78 -3.08 -4.45 -40.05
C MET A 78 -3.97 -5.65 -40.44
N PRO A 79 -4.11 -6.66 -39.56
CA PRO A 79 -5.08 -7.74 -39.75
C PRO A 79 -6.53 -7.19 -39.83
N ASP A 80 -7.42 -7.92 -40.49
CA ASP A 80 -8.83 -7.52 -40.64
C ASP A 80 -9.52 -7.28 -39.29
N ASP A 81 -9.22 -8.10 -38.27
CA ASP A 81 -9.68 -8.03 -36.89
C ASP A 81 -8.60 -7.51 -35.93
N GLY A 82 -7.63 -6.77 -36.46
CA GLY A 82 -6.44 -6.33 -35.74
C GLY A 82 -6.73 -5.32 -34.63
N THR A 83 -5.69 -5.02 -33.85
CA THR A 83 -5.78 -4.11 -32.71
C THR A 83 -4.92 -2.88 -32.92
N LEU A 84 -5.50 -1.69 -32.76
CA LEU A 84 -4.78 -0.43 -32.68
C LEU A 84 -4.73 0.03 -31.23
N ASN A 85 -3.56 -0.15 -30.59
CA ASN A 85 -3.30 0.36 -29.24
C ASN A 85 -2.75 1.79 -29.35
N LEU A 86 -3.48 2.75 -28.81
CA LEU A 86 -3.16 4.16 -28.87
C LEU A 86 -2.43 4.65 -27.62
N GLY A 87 -2.05 3.72 -26.72
CA GLY A 87 -1.43 4.06 -25.44
C GLY A 87 -2.35 4.93 -24.60
N SER A 88 -1.80 6.01 -24.10
CA SER A 88 -2.57 7.01 -23.36
C SER A 88 -1.85 8.37 -23.45
N GLY A 89 -1.70 9.03 -22.33
CA GLY A 89 -1.07 10.33 -22.19
C GLY A 89 -2.07 11.37 -21.69
N ILE A 90 -3.31 10.97 -21.43
CA ILE A 90 -4.32 11.83 -20.84
C ILE A 90 -3.85 12.24 -19.44
N PRO A 91 -3.76 13.55 -19.14
CA PRO A 91 -3.36 14.04 -17.83
C PRO A 91 -4.45 13.82 -16.78
N ALA A 92 -4.07 13.84 -15.52
CA ALA A 92 -4.99 13.97 -14.40
C ALA A 92 -5.42 15.43 -14.20
N ASP A 93 -6.46 15.66 -13.38
CA ASP A 93 -6.96 17.02 -13.11
C ASP A 93 -5.95 17.91 -12.38
N SER A 94 -5.06 17.31 -11.57
CA SER A 94 -3.96 18.02 -10.91
C SER A 94 -3.02 18.70 -11.89
N PHE A 95 -2.90 18.22 -13.12
CA PHE A 95 -2.07 18.82 -14.16
C PHE A 95 -2.55 20.24 -14.52
N SER A 96 -3.84 20.47 -14.59
CA SER A 96 -4.38 21.80 -14.91
C SER A 96 -4.23 22.80 -13.76
N ALA A 97 -4.05 22.32 -12.54
CA ALA A 97 -3.81 23.18 -11.39
C ALA A 97 -2.39 23.77 -11.34
N SER A 98 -1.44 23.14 -12.01
CA SER A 98 -0.02 23.51 -12.06
C SER A 98 0.43 24.05 -13.42
N SER A 99 -0.40 23.96 -14.45
CA SER A 99 -0.12 24.44 -15.80
C SER A 99 -1.20 25.41 -16.29
N ASP A 100 -0.83 26.32 -17.19
CA ASP A 100 -1.78 27.21 -17.88
C ASP A 100 -2.73 26.46 -18.86
N ASN A 101 -2.56 25.14 -18.96
CA ASN A 101 -3.35 24.30 -19.86
C ASN A 101 -4.43 23.56 -19.07
N PRO A 102 -5.71 23.72 -19.41
CA PRO A 102 -6.77 22.94 -18.78
C PRO A 102 -6.63 21.45 -19.14
N THR A 103 -7.04 20.57 -18.22
CA THR A 103 -7.17 19.15 -18.53
C THR A 103 -8.13 18.98 -19.70
N PRO A 104 -7.77 18.24 -20.77
CA PRO A 104 -8.64 18.08 -21.92
C PRO A 104 -9.93 17.36 -21.53
N CYS A 105 -11.04 17.86 -22.05
CA CYS A 105 -12.31 17.15 -21.94
C CYS A 105 -12.19 15.79 -22.63
N PRO A 106 -12.44 14.66 -21.93
CA PRO A 106 -12.28 13.33 -22.52
C PRO A 106 -13.07 13.13 -23.82
N GLU A 107 -14.28 13.66 -23.89
CA GLU A 107 -15.13 13.55 -25.08
C GLU A 107 -14.47 14.23 -26.31
N VAL A 108 -13.92 15.43 -26.14
CA VAL A 108 -13.22 16.15 -27.21
C VAL A 108 -11.92 15.43 -27.58
N PHE A 109 -11.19 14.93 -26.59
CA PHE A 109 -9.95 14.21 -26.81
C PHE A 109 -10.18 12.96 -27.65
N PHE A 110 -11.13 12.12 -27.27
CA PHE A 110 -11.45 10.88 -27.98
C PHE A 110 -12.13 11.11 -29.31
N SER A 111 -13.02 12.13 -29.46
CA SER A 111 -13.62 12.47 -30.74
C SER A 111 -12.58 12.85 -31.77
N SER A 112 -11.57 13.65 -31.40
CA SER A 112 -10.49 14.04 -32.31
C SER A 112 -9.69 12.83 -32.81
N ILE A 113 -9.45 11.84 -31.95
CA ILE A 113 -8.77 10.59 -32.32
C ILE A 113 -9.67 9.77 -33.26
N TYR A 114 -10.94 9.61 -32.91
CA TYR A 114 -11.92 8.87 -33.73
C TYR A 114 -12.05 9.45 -35.14
N ASP A 115 -12.21 10.76 -35.25
CA ASP A 115 -12.34 11.44 -36.55
C ASP A 115 -11.07 11.26 -37.40
N THR A 116 -9.88 11.32 -36.75
CA THR A 116 -8.61 11.07 -37.43
C THR A 116 -8.52 9.64 -37.96
N ILE A 117 -8.90 8.66 -37.16
CA ILE A 117 -8.91 7.24 -37.55
C ILE A 117 -9.89 7.05 -38.73
N LYS A 118 -11.09 7.60 -38.65
CA LYS A 118 -12.09 7.51 -39.76
C LYS A 118 -11.59 8.15 -41.01
N ASN A 119 -10.95 9.31 -40.94
CA ASN A 119 -10.40 10.01 -42.10
C ASN A 119 -9.24 9.24 -42.76
N CYS A 120 -8.39 8.59 -41.97
CA CYS A 120 -7.25 7.82 -42.49
C CYS A 120 -7.64 6.45 -43.04
N PHE A 121 -8.60 5.77 -42.41
CA PHE A 121 -8.86 4.34 -42.67
C PHE A 121 -10.27 4.03 -43.19
N GLY A 122 -11.17 5.00 -43.22
CA GLY A 122 -12.54 4.81 -43.72
C GLY A 122 -13.29 3.73 -42.93
N THR A 123 -13.99 2.85 -43.66
CA THR A 123 -14.79 1.76 -43.03
C THR A 123 -13.97 0.54 -42.63
N VAL A 124 -12.73 0.42 -43.07
CA VAL A 124 -11.87 -0.72 -42.71
C VAL A 124 -11.63 -0.76 -41.21
N CYS A 125 -11.47 0.39 -40.59
CA CYS A 125 -11.20 0.50 -39.14
C CYS A 125 -12.40 0.10 -38.23
N ASP A 126 -13.60 -0.13 -38.82
CA ASP A 126 -14.78 -0.55 -38.05
C ASP A 126 -14.68 -2.00 -37.51
N LYS A 127 -13.78 -2.77 -38.11
CA LYS A 127 -13.50 -4.16 -37.67
C LYS A 127 -12.38 -4.27 -36.63
N TRP A 128 -11.66 -3.17 -36.39
CA TRP A 128 -10.50 -3.19 -35.50
C TRP A 128 -10.89 -3.08 -34.01
N ASN A 129 -10.04 -3.63 -33.18
CA ASN A 129 -10.09 -3.42 -31.74
C ASN A 129 -9.24 -2.21 -31.36
N TYR A 130 -9.72 -1.44 -30.36
CA TYR A 130 -9.00 -0.28 -29.87
C TYR A 130 -8.62 -0.46 -28.42
N ILE A 131 -7.35 -0.22 -28.08
CA ILE A 131 -6.84 -0.26 -26.72
C ILE A 131 -6.36 1.15 -26.34
N PHE A 132 -6.74 1.58 -25.13
CA PHE A 132 -6.18 2.73 -24.44
C PHE A 132 -5.60 2.27 -23.11
N GLU A 133 -4.52 2.92 -22.66
CA GLU A 133 -3.80 2.59 -21.43
C GLU A 133 -3.82 3.78 -20.43
N PRO A 134 -4.99 4.21 -19.93
CA PRO A 134 -5.11 5.41 -19.10
C PRO A 134 -4.58 5.11 -17.69
N GLY A 135 -3.30 5.33 -17.44
CA GLY A 135 -2.68 5.14 -16.13
C GLY A 135 -2.85 6.37 -15.24
N ARG A 136 -2.14 7.43 -15.57
CA ARG A 136 -2.03 8.67 -14.79
C ARG A 136 -3.39 9.32 -14.53
N HIS A 137 -4.21 9.48 -15.55
CA HIS A 137 -5.55 10.05 -15.44
C HIS A 137 -6.45 9.36 -14.40
N LEU A 138 -6.30 8.04 -14.22
CA LEU A 138 -7.16 7.26 -13.33
C LEU A 138 -6.72 7.29 -11.87
N VAL A 139 -5.43 7.51 -11.58
CA VAL A 139 -4.91 7.26 -10.21
C VAL A 139 -4.08 8.40 -9.62
N GLU A 140 -3.56 9.32 -10.43
CA GLU A 140 -2.64 10.37 -9.97
C GLU A 140 -3.25 11.24 -8.86
N ASP A 141 -4.48 11.69 -9.05
CA ASP A 141 -5.15 12.60 -8.15
C ASP A 141 -5.66 11.97 -6.85
N PHE A 142 -5.63 10.65 -6.76
CA PHE A 142 -6.00 9.94 -5.53
C PHE A 142 -4.82 9.79 -4.56
N GLY A 143 -3.60 10.18 -4.95
CA GLY A 143 -2.42 10.09 -4.11
C GLY A 143 -1.96 11.44 -3.58
N TYR A 144 -1.71 11.48 -2.27
CA TYR A 144 -1.18 12.64 -1.57
C TYR A 144 -0.02 12.22 -0.67
N PHE A 145 1.04 13.02 -0.65
CA PHE A 145 2.00 12.98 0.45
C PHE A 145 1.64 14.05 1.47
N ILE A 146 1.64 13.66 2.74
CA ILE A 146 1.44 14.58 3.85
C ILE A 146 2.74 14.66 4.64
N GLY A 147 3.24 15.87 4.80
CA GLY A 147 4.48 16.14 5.48
C GLY A 147 4.40 17.35 6.40
N LYS A 148 5.55 17.59 7.05
CA LYS A 148 5.74 18.79 7.88
C LYS A 148 7.09 19.45 7.58
N VAL A 149 7.15 20.74 7.80
CA VAL A 149 8.42 21.46 7.85
C VAL A 149 9.14 21.11 9.14
N ILE A 150 10.40 20.66 9.03
CA ILE A 150 11.24 20.27 10.17
C ILE A 150 12.03 21.48 10.68
N SER A 151 12.52 22.31 9.76
CA SER A 151 13.30 23.51 10.08
C SER A 151 13.26 24.50 8.94
N THR A 152 13.47 25.77 9.27
CA THR A 152 13.68 26.85 8.29
C THR A 152 15.06 27.44 8.45
N LYS A 153 15.66 27.85 7.34
CA LYS A 153 17.01 28.48 7.28
C LYS A 153 16.97 29.66 6.34
N ASN A 154 17.74 30.71 6.67
CA ASN A 154 18.04 31.78 5.74
C ASN A 154 19.50 31.63 5.29
N ARG A 155 19.73 31.53 3.99
CA ARG A 155 21.04 31.39 3.38
C ARG A 155 21.22 32.49 2.33
N TYR A 156 22.00 33.52 2.69
CA TYR A 156 22.31 34.66 1.76
C TYR A 156 21.04 35.35 1.23
N GLY A 157 20.00 35.46 2.08
CA GLY A 157 18.72 36.08 1.70
C GLY A 157 17.69 35.11 1.14
N VAL A 158 18.07 33.88 0.83
CA VAL A 158 17.15 32.84 0.36
C VAL A 158 16.63 32.03 1.55
N LYS A 159 15.32 31.94 1.71
CA LYS A 159 14.68 31.11 2.74
C LYS A 159 14.48 29.69 2.26
N VAL A 160 14.88 28.73 3.07
CA VAL A 160 14.74 27.30 2.81
C VAL A 160 13.94 26.66 3.92
N ALA A 161 12.85 25.98 3.57
CA ALA A 161 12.07 25.15 4.45
C ALA A 161 12.43 23.67 4.21
N GLN A 162 13.09 23.04 5.19
CA GLN A 162 13.45 21.64 5.13
C GLN A 162 12.29 20.76 5.66
N THR A 163 11.96 19.71 4.93
CA THR A 163 10.80 18.86 5.22
C THR A 163 11.19 17.44 5.62
N ASN A 164 10.21 16.69 6.09
CA ASN A 164 10.35 15.26 6.37
C ASN A 164 10.03 14.36 5.17
N ILE A 165 9.86 14.94 3.97
CA ILE A 165 9.68 14.24 2.69
C ILE A 165 10.88 14.57 1.81
N GLY A 166 11.34 13.62 0.99
CA GLY A 166 12.41 13.83 0.02
C GLY A 166 12.01 13.34 -1.37
N ILE A 167 12.71 13.82 -2.40
CA ILE A 167 12.45 13.46 -3.81
C ILE A 167 12.58 11.97 -4.10
N ASN A 168 13.29 11.21 -3.25
CA ASN A 168 13.37 9.77 -3.37
C ASN A 168 12.05 9.05 -3.04
N TRP A 169 11.11 9.74 -2.37
CA TRP A 169 9.76 9.25 -2.12
C TRP A 169 8.75 9.74 -3.14
N ILE A 170 9.04 10.88 -3.79
CA ILE A 170 8.21 11.48 -4.86
C ILE A 170 9.11 11.72 -6.09
N PRO A 171 9.63 10.67 -6.74
CA PRO A 171 10.53 10.85 -7.89
C PRO A 171 9.86 11.55 -9.08
N SER A 172 8.55 11.45 -9.18
CA SER A 172 7.74 12.07 -10.24
C SER A 172 7.83 13.60 -10.23
N ILE A 173 8.12 14.23 -9.08
CA ILE A 173 8.20 15.69 -8.92
C ILE A 173 9.30 16.33 -9.79
N ARG A 174 10.25 15.54 -10.26
CA ARG A 174 11.30 16.02 -11.17
C ARG A 174 10.84 16.19 -12.61
N ASN A 175 9.80 15.48 -12.99
CA ASN A 175 9.36 15.37 -14.38
C ASN A 175 7.98 15.98 -14.60
N TRP A 176 7.21 16.17 -13.54
CA TRP A 176 5.84 16.65 -13.59
C TRP A 176 5.56 17.61 -12.46
N ASP A 177 4.70 18.56 -12.74
CA ASP A 177 4.27 19.54 -11.77
C ASP A 177 3.30 18.89 -10.77
N HIS A 178 3.55 19.18 -9.50
CA HIS A 178 2.73 18.78 -8.38
C HIS A 178 2.21 20.01 -7.66
N SER A 179 1.02 19.93 -7.08
CA SER A 179 0.51 21.02 -6.27
C SER A 179 0.92 20.86 -4.81
N PHE A 180 1.31 21.98 -4.20
CA PHE A 180 1.65 22.10 -2.79
C PHE A 180 0.55 22.86 -2.05
N THR A 181 0.03 22.28 -0.97
CA THR A 181 -0.98 22.93 -0.14
C THR A 181 -0.55 22.88 1.31
N LEU A 182 -0.55 24.05 1.94
CA LEU A 182 -0.24 24.20 3.37
C LEU A 182 -1.55 24.19 4.18
N PHE A 183 -1.54 23.53 5.34
CA PHE A 183 -2.66 23.57 6.27
C PHE A 183 -2.19 23.61 7.73
N HIS A 184 -2.91 24.36 8.53
CA HIS A 184 -2.60 24.55 9.94
C HIS A 184 -3.24 23.43 10.79
N ASN A 185 -2.52 22.99 11.80
CA ASN A 185 -2.99 21.92 12.69
C ASN A 185 -4.12 22.35 13.64
N HIS A 186 -4.33 23.67 13.80
CA HIS A 186 -5.40 24.30 14.57
C HIS A 186 -5.99 25.44 13.75
N ASN A 187 -7.31 25.65 13.81
CA ASN A 187 -8.10 26.59 13.00
C ASN A 187 -7.73 28.10 13.14
N HIS A 188 -6.49 28.46 13.32
CA HIS A 188 -6.00 29.81 13.36
C HIS A 188 -5.12 30.15 12.16
N ILE A 189 -5.68 30.91 11.24
CA ILE A 189 -4.92 31.67 10.25
C ILE A 189 -4.45 32.92 10.97
N SER A 190 -3.19 33.00 11.33
CA SER A 190 -2.58 34.24 11.79
C SER A 190 -1.14 34.29 11.29
N ASP A 191 -0.93 34.96 10.18
CA ASP A 191 0.19 35.88 9.95
C ASP A 191 0.01 36.57 8.61
N ASP A 192 -0.11 37.89 8.64
CA ASP A 192 -0.19 38.72 7.43
C ASP A 192 1.14 38.81 6.66
N LYS A 193 2.20 38.18 7.19
CA LYS A 193 3.52 38.16 6.54
C LYS A 193 3.78 36.82 5.87
N SER A 194 4.04 36.87 4.59
CA SER A 194 4.48 35.74 3.78
C SER A 194 5.87 35.96 3.22
N ASP A 195 6.59 34.88 3.03
CA ASP A 195 7.92 34.84 2.50
C ASP A 195 8.01 33.79 1.38
N GLU A 196 8.95 33.98 0.47
CA GLU A 196 9.26 32.98 -0.55
C GLU A 196 10.25 31.95 0.01
N TYR A 197 9.92 30.68 -0.15
CA TYR A 197 10.72 29.56 0.31
C TYR A 197 11.06 28.59 -0.81
N ILE A 198 12.29 28.05 -0.76
CA ILE A 198 12.64 26.77 -1.40
C ILE A 198 12.19 25.67 -0.45
N ILE A 199 11.40 24.70 -0.92
CA ILE A 199 11.00 23.52 -0.17
C ILE A 199 11.98 22.40 -0.43
N ALA A 200 12.84 22.11 0.55
CA ALA A 200 13.89 21.10 0.46
C ALA A 200 13.49 19.81 1.19
N GLY A 201 13.91 18.68 0.65
CA GLY A 201 13.71 17.38 1.28
C GLY A 201 14.73 17.09 2.39
N PHE A 202 14.68 15.87 2.90
CA PHE A 202 15.52 15.44 4.04
C PHE A 202 16.86 14.80 3.62
N ASN A 203 17.07 14.56 2.33
CA ASN A 203 18.28 13.87 1.88
C ASN A 203 19.51 14.78 1.90
N CYS A 204 20.69 14.21 2.07
CA CYS A 204 21.97 14.89 1.96
C CYS A 204 22.39 15.03 0.47
N PHE A 205 21.57 15.69 -0.34
CA PHE A 205 21.70 15.79 -1.79
C PHE A 205 21.21 17.16 -2.25
N GLU A 206 22.06 17.93 -2.90
CA GLU A 206 21.76 19.33 -3.30
C GLU A 206 20.47 19.45 -4.15
N CYS A 207 20.20 18.44 -4.98
CA CYS A 207 19.00 18.43 -5.80
C CYS A 207 17.76 17.86 -5.09
N ASP A 208 17.78 17.63 -3.76
CA ASP A 208 16.60 17.25 -3.00
C ASP A 208 15.70 18.46 -2.72
N CYS A 209 15.23 19.05 -3.82
CA CYS A 209 14.32 20.18 -3.85
C CYS A 209 12.95 19.69 -4.34
N LEU A 210 11.95 19.81 -3.48
CA LEU A 210 10.57 19.45 -3.84
C LEU A 210 9.93 20.58 -4.66
N PHE A 211 10.09 21.84 -4.19
CA PHE A 211 9.57 23.02 -4.89
C PHE A 211 10.60 24.13 -4.84
N PRO A 212 10.99 24.70 -5.98
CA PRO A 212 12.03 25.73 -6.03
C PRO A 212 11.57 27.11 -5.51
N SER A 213 10.27 27.36 -5.49
CA SER A 213 9.68 28.60 -5.02
C SER A 213 8.23 28.39 -4.58
N VAL A 214 7.92 28.71 -3.32
CA VAL A 214 6.55 28.71 -2.78
C VAL A 214 6.40 29.89 -1.82
N ILE A 215 5.31 30.63 -1.93
CA ILE A 215 4.97 31.71 -1.00
C ILE A 215 4.25 31.10 0.21
N LEU A 216 4.82 31.25 1.41
CA LEU A 216 4.32 30.66 2.64
C LEU A 216 4.36 31.68 3.79
N PRO A 217 3.58 31.46 4.87
CA PRO A 217 3.68 32.26 6.10
C PRO A 217 5.10 32.26 6.66
N SER A 218 5.48 33.38 7.30
CA SER A 218 6.84 33.53 7.86
C SER A 218 7.16 32.54 8.98
N ASN A 219 6.14 32.04 9.71
CA ASN A 219 6.28 31.00 10.73
C ASN A 219 5.61 29.71 10.26
N LEU A 220 6.39 28.64 10.12
CA LEU A 220 5.94 27.34 9.62
C LEU A 220 5.93 26.22 10.68
N SER A 221 6.12 26.54 11.98
CA SER A 221 6.32 25.53 13.03
C SER A 221 5.13 24.59 13.23
N ASP A 222 3.90 25.09 13.02
CA ASP A 222 2.66 24.36 13.28
C ASP A 222 1.90 23.93 12.01
N TYR A 223 2.59 24.05 10.86
CA TYR A 223 1.98 23.71 9.60
C TYR A 223 2.36 22.30 9.13
N LEU A 224 1.34 21.62 8.62
CA LEU A 224 1.48 20.47 7.75
C LEU A 224 1.33 20.93 6.30
N PHE A 225 1.80 20.12 5.38
CA PHE A 225 1.56 20.34 3.96
C PHE A 225 1.18 19.04 3.26
N SER A 226 0.51 19.17 2.14
CA SER A 226 0.28 18.06 1.21
C SER A 226 0.91 18.35 -0.14
N VAL A 227 1.42 17.29 -0.77
CA VAL A 227 1.79 17.26 -2.17
C VAL A 227 0.78 16.36 -2.87
N ARG A 228 0.00 16.95 -3.79
CA ARG A 228 -1.02 16.24 -4.58
C ARG A 228 -0.41 15.70 -5.87
N GLY A 229 -1.09 14.73 -6.48
CA GLY A 229 -0.67 14.15 -7.76
C GLY A 229 0.34 13.01 -7.59
N CYS A 230 0.37 12.35 -6.44
CA CYS A 230 1.34 11.29 -6.12
C CYS A 230 0.78 9.87 -6.26
N GLY A 231 -0.43 9.71 -6.82
CA GLY A 231 -1.06 8.39 -6.98
C GLY A 231 -0.50 7.55 -8.13
N ALA A 232 0.25 8.17 -9.05
CA ALA A 232 0.82 7.49 -10.19
C ALA A 232 2.36 7.41 -10.08
N TYR A 233 2.89 6.19 -10.17
CA TYR A 233 4.32 5.83 -10.24
C TYR A 233 5.15 6.02 -8.96
N ASP A 234 4.86 6.96 -8.05
CA ASP A 234 5.72 7.26 -6.90
C ASP A 234 5.87 6.07 -5.94
N MET A 235 4.81 5.30 -5.73
CA MET A 235 4.90 4.08 -4.91
C MET A 235 5.82 3.02 -5.51
N GLN A 236 5.90 2.92 -6.84
CA GLN A 236 6.71 1.93 -7.57
C GLN A 236 8.15 2.39 -7.76
N THR A 237 8.37 3.69 -7.97
CA THR A 237 9.68 4.26 -8.28
C THR A 237 10.38 4.89 -7.08
N GLY A 238 9.63 5.12 -6.00
CA GLY A 238 10.18 5.59 -4.73
C GLY A 238 11.19 4.60 -4.14
N ASN A 239 12.22 5.11 -3.52
CA ASN A 239 13.29 4.29 -2.96
C ASN A 239 13.68 4.71 -1.53
N GLN A 240 14.50 3.88 -0.88
CA GLN A 240 14.91 4.00 0.52
C GLN A 240 16.29 4.61 0.73
N TRP A 241 16.73 5.45 -0.14
CA TRP A 241 18.11 5.96 -0.15
C TRP A 241 18.66 6.32 1.24
N THR A 242 18.02 7.25 1.97
CA THR A 242 18.47 7.67 3.30
C THR A 242 17.53 7.34 4.44
N ARG A 243 16.31 6.97 4.12
CA ARG A 243 15.25 6.62 5.08
C ARG A 243 14.39 5.49 4.52
N ASN A 244 13.75 4.76 5.43
CA ASN A 244 12.78 3.74 5.06
C ASN A 244 11.57 4.35 4.31
N LEU A 245 10.87 3.52 3.56
CA LEU A 245 9.66 3.95 2.89
C LEU A 245 8.61 4.42 3.91
N TYR A 246 7.84 5.37 3.50
CA TYR A 246 6.75 5.99 4.24
C TYR A 246 5.60 5.02 4.52
N ALA A 247 4.79 5.32 5.55
CA ALA A 247 3.51 4.66 5.75
C ALA A 247 2.52 5.07 4.65
N VAL A 248 1.67 4.14 4.24
CA VAL A 248 0.60 4.39 3.27
C VAL A 248 -0.73 4.14 3.94
N TYR A 249 -1.63 5.10 3.81
CA TYR A 249 -2.99 5.04 4.29
C TYR A 249 -3.94 5.08 3.09
N THR A 250 -5.00 4.32 3.15
CA THR A 250 -6.09 4.39 2.18
C THR A 250 -7.33 4.95 2.86
N ILE A 251 -7.98 5.90 2.22
CA ILE A 251 -9.24 6.48 2.70
C ILE A 251 -10.34 5.97 1.77
N THR A 252 -11.34 5.30 2.34
CA THR A 252 -12.50 4.81 1.60
C THR A 252 -13.75 5.06 2.44
N ASN A 253 -14.71 5.80 1.91
CA ASN A 253 -15.95 6.17 2.62
C ASN A 253 -15.66 6.74 4.03
N ASP A 254 -14.76 7.71 4.11
CA ASP A 254 -14.30 8.37 5.34
C ASP A 254 -13.62 7.45 6.38
N VAL A 255 -13.31 6.22 6.00
CA VAL A 255 -12.56 5.28 6.83
C VAL A 255 -11.10 5.27 6.42
N VAL A 256 -10.22 5.56 7.37
CA VAL A 256 -8.77 5.50 7.17
C VAL A 256 -8.26 4.11 7.50
N ASN A 257 -7.65 3.46 6.52
CA ASN A 257 -7.02 2.15 6.66
C ASN A 257 -5.51 2.26 6.46
N ILE A 258 -4.73 1.46 7.17
CA ILE A 258 -3.28 1.37 6.97
C ILE A 258 -3.02 0.34 5.88
N SER A 259 -2.50 0.79 4.74
CA SER A 259 -2.15 -0.10 3.62
C SER A 259 -0.69 -0.54 3.65
N ARG A 260 0.20 0.29 4.22
CA ARG A 260 1.60 -0.04 4.42
C ARG A 260 2.13 0.65 5.68
N ILE A 261 2.72 -0.11 6.60
CA ILE A 261 3.36 0.41 7.80
C ILE A 261 4.77 0.89 7.45
N HIS A 262 5.23 1.98 8.09
CA HIS A 262 6.62 2.41 8.01
C HIS A 262 7.51 1.36 8.68
N ARG A 263 8.31 0.62 7.93
CA ARG A 263 9.19 -0.45 8.44
C ARG A 263 10.66 -0.05 8.38
N ARG A 264 11.43 -0.49 9.37
CA ARG A 264 12.89 -0.27 9.43
C ARG A 264 13.69 -1.23 8.53
N GLU A 265 13.16 -2.38 8.19
CA GLU A 265 13.83 -3.40 7.37
C GLU A 265 12.98 -3.81 6.17
N LEU A 266 13.64 -3.88 5.01
CA LEU A 266 13.05 -4.28 3.75
C LEU A 266 12.98 -5.80 3.63
N ASP A 267 11.81 -6.34 3.66
CA ASP A 267 11.53 -7.53 2.88
C ASP A 267 10.63 -7.14 1.70
N PHE A 268 11.23 -6.89 0.55
CA PHE A 268 10.51 -6.56 -0.69
C PHE A 268 9.47 -7.62 -1.09
N ARG A 269 9.57 -8.83 -0.54
CA ARG A 269 8.66 -9.95 -0.80
C ARG A 269 7.37 -9.88 0.01
N LYS A 270 7.27 -8.95 1.00
CA LYS A 270 6.12 -8.80 1.90
C LYS A 270 5.28 -7.57 1.62
N TYR A 271 5.47 -6.91 0.47
CA TYR A 271 4.54 -5.87 0.02
C TYR A 271 3.26 -6.47 -0.55
N ASP A 272 2.65 -7.30 0.24
CA ASP A 272 1.23 -7.54 0.06
C ASP A 272 0.51 -6.27 0.55
N VAL A 273 -0.04 -5.53 -0.39
CA VAL A 273 -0.93 -4.41 -0.10
C VAL A 273 -2.26 -5.00 0.34
N SER A 274 -2.22 -5.80 1.40
CA SER A 274 -3.44 -6.13 2.09
C SER A 274 -3.89 -4.84 2.76
N LEU A 275 -5.00 -4.32 2.31
CA LEU A 275 -5.87 -3.45 3.06
C LEU A 275 -6.11 -4.15 4.40
N THR A 276 -5.24 -3.95 5.39
CA THR A 276 -5.54 -4.40 6.73
C THR A 276 -6.51 -3.38 7.29
N PRO A 277 -7.79 -3.74 7.42
CA PRO A 277 -8.73 -2.95 8.17
C PRO A 277 -8.11 -2.64 9.54
N SER A 278 -8.64 -1.68 10.26
CA SER A 278 -8.28 -1.43 11.65
C SER A 278 -8.35 -2.69 12.55
N GLY A 279 -8.58 -3.86 11.96
CA GLY A 279 -8.64 -5.18 12.58
C GLY A 279 -9.10 -6.28 11.61
N ILE A 280 -8.96 -7.53 12.03
CA ILE A 280 -9.43 -8.72 11.32
C ILE A 280 -10.88 -8.98 11.73
N LYS A 281 -11.82 -8.87 10.80
CA LYS A 281 -13.22 -9.22 11.07
C LYS A 281 -13.35 -10.73 11.23
N VAL A 282 -13.83 -11.19 12.39
CA VAL A 282 -14.10 -12.59 12.68
C VAL A 282 -15.54 -12.92 12.30
N ASN A 283 -16.49 -12.10 12.76
CA ASN A 283 -17.91 -12.13 12.42
C ASN A 283 -18.54 -10.76 12.73
N ASP A 284 -19.86 -10.65 12.72
CA ASP A 284 -20.55 -9.35 12.93
C ASP A 284 -20.39 -8.81 14.36
N GLU A 285 -20.07 -9.65 15.34
CA GLU A 285 -19.90 -9.24 16.73
C GLU A 285 -18.42 -9.17 17.17
N ILE A 286 -17.51 -9.85 16.46
CA ILE A 286 -16.10 -10.01 16.87
C ILE A 286 -15.18 -9.45 15.82
N THR A 287 -14.29 -8.55 16.25
CA THR A 287 -13.19 -8.02 15.43
C THR A 287 -11.90 -8.11 16.24
N LEU A 288 -10.81 -8.54 15.62
CA LEU A 288 -9.48 -8.52 16.21
C LEU A 288 -8.78 -7.22 15.80
N LEU A 289 -8.50 -6.36 16.76
CA LEU A 289 -7.93 -5.03 16.55
C LEU A 289 -6.42 -5.06 16.78
N TYR A 290 -5.67 -4.34 15.97
CA TYR A 290 -4.27 -4.08 16.26
C TYR A 290 -4.14 -3.17 17.49
N PRO A 291 -3.06 -3.35 18.32
CA PRO A 291 -2.81 -2.50 19.46
C PRO A 291 -2.73 -1.02 19.06
N ALA A 292 -3.40 -0.17 19.82
CA ALA A 292 -3.33 1.27 19.65
C ALA A 292 -3.52 1.98 21.00
N LEU A 293 -2.83 3.08 21.24
CA LEU A 293 -2.81 3.79 22.52
C LEU A 293 -4.20 4.23 23.00
N LYS A 294 -5.11 4.51 22.08
CA LYS A 294 -6.50 4.85 22.38
C LYS A 294 -7.25 3.77 23.19
N TYR A 295 -6.75 2.54 23.23
CA TYR A 295 -7.35 1.43 23.98
C TYR A 295 -6.75 1.24 25.38
N ALA A 296 -5.78 2.05 25.79
CA ALA A 296 -5.03 1.86 27.04
C ALA A 296 -5.91 1.90 28.29
N GLU A 297 -6.82 2.86 28.37
CA GLU A 297 -7.73 3.01 29.50
C GLU A 297 -8.71 1.84 29.57
N GLU A 298 -9.34 1.48 28.45
CA GLU A 298 -10.31 0.38 28.38
C GLU A 298 -9.63 -0.96 28.74
N LEU A 299 -8.42 -1.18 28.25
CA LEU A 299 -7.61 -2.36 28.54
C LEU A 299 -7.25 -2.44 30.04
N TYR A 300 -6.77 -1.33 30.61
CA TYR A 300 -6.48 -1.24 32.03
C TYR A 300 -7.69 -1.55 32.91
N LEU A 301 -8.84 -0.94 32.59
CA LEU A 301 -10.08 -1.19 33.34
C LEU A 301 -10.51 -2.66 33.25
N LEU A 302 -10.41 -3.28 32.07
CA LEU A 302 -10.71 -4.69 31.88
C LEU A 302 -9.79 -5.59 32.70
N ILE A 303 -8.47 -5.31 32.70
CA ILE A 303 -7.48 -6.07 33.47
C ILE A 303 -7.76 -5.91 34.98
N ASN A 304 -7.95 -4.69 35.44
CA ASN A 304 -8.16 -4.38 36.86
C ASN A 304 -9.43 -5.04 37.42
N GLN A 305 -10.53 -4.99 36.67
CA GLN A 305 -11.79 -5.67 37.04
C GLN A 305 -11.66 -7.19 37.14
N ASN A 306 -10.72 -7.78 36.41
CA ASN A 306 -10.51 -9.22 36.36
C ASN A 306 -9.24 -9.68 37.06
N LYS A 307 -8.48 -8.79 37.71
CA LYS A 307 -7.14 -9.02 38.22
C LYS A 307 -7.05 -10.25 39.13
N ILE A 308 -7.98 -10.39 40.09
CA ILE A 308 -8.03 -11.53 41.04
C ILE A 308 -8.19 -12.87 40.31
N ASN A 309 -8.92 -12.90 39.21
CA ASN A 309 -9.11 -14.11 38.45
C ASN A 309 -7.92 -14.41 37.53
N PHE A 310 -7.33 -13.38 36.94
CA PHE A 310 -6.21 -13.50 36.02
C PHE A 310 -4.93 -14.00 36.70
N ILE A 311 -4.61 -13.51 37.91
CA ILE A 311 -3.43 -13.94 38.68
C ILE A 311 -3.45 -15.43 39.06
N LYS A 312 -4.60 -16.11 39.00
CA LYS A 312 -4.70 -17.56 39.21
C LYS A 312 -4.13 -18.39 38.07
N SER A 313 -3.98 -17.78 36.88
CA SER A 313 -3.55 -18.49 35.66
C SER A 313 -2.46 -17.76 34.87
N MET A 314 -2.11 -16.54 35.25
CA MET A 314 -1.11 -15.71 34.57
C MET A 314 -0.35 -14.87 35.62
N ALA A 315 0.97 -14.72 35.48
CA ALA A 315 1.77 -13.95 36.42
C ALA A 315 1.71 -12.43 36.19
N TRP A 316 1.66 -11.99 34.92
CA TRP A 316 1.79 -10.57 34.53
C TRP A 316 0.67 -9.64 35.07
N PRO A 317 -0.60 -10.06 35.29
CA PRO A 317 -1.62 -9.12 35.78
C PRO A 317 -1.31 -8.54 37.18
N ALA A 318 -0.51 -9.24 37.96
CA ALA A 318 -0.06 -8.75 39.28
C ALA A 318 0.72 -7.42 39.17
N PHE A 319 1.40 -7.19 38.06
CA PHE A 319 2.26 -6.03 37.80
C PHE A 319 1.55 -4.87 37.11
N VAL A 320 0.28 -5.02 36.68
CA VAL A 320 -0.51 -3.94 36.09
C VAL A 320 -1.21 -3.18 37.22
N ASN A 321 -0.73 -1.98 37.54
CA ASN A 321 -1.19 -1.18 38.67
C ASN A 321 -1.84 0.14 38.27
N ASN A 322 -1.54 0.63 37.08
CA ASN A 322 -2.05 1.90 36.56
C ASN A 322 -2.16 1.87 35.02
N ILE A 323 -2.71 2.94 34.44
CA ILE A 323 -2.92 3.05 32.99
C ILE A 323 -1.57 3.04 32.23
N SER A 324 -0.50 3.60 32.81
CA SER A 324 0.81 3.65 32.13
C SER A 324 1.39 2.27 31.91
N ASP A 325 1.08 1.27 32.74
CA ASP A 325 1.50 -0.11 32.53
C ASP A 325 0.80 -0.69 31.28
N SER A 326 -0.47 -0.35 31.05
CA SER A 326 -1.20 -0.73 29.83
C SER A 326 -0.70 0.02 28.60
N VAL A 327 -0.29 1.29 28.74
CA VAL A 327 0.36 2.05 27.65
C VAL A 327 1.65 1.36 27.26
N SER A 328 2.53 1.05 28.21
CA SER A 328 3.80 0.36 27.94
C SER A 328 3.61 -1.02 27.28
N PHE A 329 2.60 -1.78 27.72
CA PHE A 329 2.24 -3.04 27.08
C PHE A 329 1.79 -2.83 25.63
N ILE A 330 0.98 -1.82 25.35
CA ILE A 330 0.51 -1.50 23.99
C ILE A 330 1.68 -1.08 23.11
N GLU A 331 2.56 -0.20 23.58
CA GLU A 331 3.75 0.25 22.85
C GLU A 331 4.67 -0.93 22.50
N GLN A 332 4.94 -1.80 23.49
CA GLN A 332 5.74 -3.00 23.23
C GLN A 332 5.04 -3.96 22.27
N SER A 333 3.72 -4.14 22.37
CA SER A 333 2.93 -4.96 21.45
C SER A 333 2.98 -4.42 20.02
N MET A 334 2.96 -3.10 19.85
CA MET A 334 3.10 -2.47 18.53
C MET A 334 4.50 -2.74 17.93
N ILE A 335 5.56 -2.64 18.77
CA ILE A 335 6.93 -2.93 18.38
C ILE A 335 7.10 -4.41 18.01
N ASP A 336 6.58 -5.33 18.83
CA ASP A 336 6.71 -6.77 18.61
C ASP A 336 5.94 -7.21 17.35
N ASN A 337 4.73 -6.64 17.13
CA ASN A 337 3.96 -6.85 15.89
C ASN A 337 4.72 -6.32 14.67
N GLN A 338 5.33 -5.14 14.77
CA GLN A 338 6.12 -4.55 13.68
C GLN A 338 7.35 -5.37 13.34
N ASN A 339 8.00 -5.94 14.36
CA ASN A 339 9.20 -6.74 14.18
C ASN A 339 8.89 -8.22 13.88
N GLU A 340 7.62 -8.59 13.77
CA GLU A 340 7.15 -9.97 13.53
C GLU A 340 7.67 -10.98 14.57
N LYS A 341 8.09 -10.52 15.74
CA LYS A 341 8.47 -11.37 16.87
C LYS A 341 7.26 -12.04 17.49
N ALA A 342 6.16 -11.31 17.51
CA ALA A 342 4.88 -11.72 18.03
C ALA A 342 3.76 -11.11 17.17
N LEU A 343 2.53 -11.59 17.33
CA LEU A 343 1.32 -10.96 16.84
C LEU A 343 0.37 -10.79 18.01
N ILE A 344 0.16 -9.59 18.47
CA ILE A 344 -0.78 -9.28 19.55
C ILE A 344 -1.99 -8.57 18.97
N LEU A 345 -3.20 -9.07 19.24
CA LEU A 345 -4.45 -8.49 18.77
C LEU A 345 -5.45 -8.39 19.93
N PHE A 346 -6.14 -7.26 20.01
CA PHE A 346 -7.21 -7.06 20.98
C PHE A 346 -8.51 -7.60 20.43
N ILE A 347 -9.19 -8.42 21.21
CA ILE A 347 -10.50 -8.97 20.86
C ILE A 347 -11.55 -7.91 21.20
N LYS A 348 -12.13 -7.30 20.17
CA LYS A 348 -13.30 -6.45 20.32
C LYS A 348 -14.57 -7.29 20.14
N TYR A 349 -15.42 -7.29 21.16
CA TYR A 349 -16.74 -7.91 21.11
C TYR A 349 -17.79 -6.81 21.13
N LYS A 350 -18.56 -6.69 20.04
CA LYS A 350 -19.48 -5.58 19.79
C LYS A 350 -18.70 -4.24 19.85
N THR A 351 -18.91 -3.45 20.90
CA THR A 351 -18.30 -2.13 21.08
C THR A 351 -17.14 -2.11 22.08
N LYS A 352 -16.86 -3.22 22.79
CA LYS A 352 -15.92 -3.24 23.93
C LYS A 352 -14.75 -4.18 23.70
N ILE A 353 -13.59 -3.84 24.25
CA ILE A 353 -12.46 -4.75 24.36
C ILE A 353 -12.80 -5.87 25.35
N ALA A 354 -12.74 -7.10 24.89
CA ALA A 354 -13.09 -8.29 25.65
C ALA A 354 -11.86 -9.05 26.16
N GLY A 355 -10.71 -8.90 25.53
CA GLY A 355 -9.49 -9.60 25.87
C GLY A 355 -8.43 -9.48 24.77
N VAL A 356 -7.49 -10.41 24.76
CA VAL A 356 -6.38 -10.47 23.83
C VAL A 356 -6.25 -11.89 23.25
N VAL A 357 -5.89 -11.98 21.98
CA VAL A 357 -5.38 -13.19 21.34
C VAL A 357 -4.06 -12.85 20.67
N SER A 358 -3.09 -13.77 20.75
CA SER A 358 -1.74 -13.48 20.25
C SER A 358 -1.04 -14.71 19.69
N PHE A 359 -0.07 -14.49 18.83
CA PHE A 359 1.09 -15.37 18.69
C PHE A 359 2.19 -14.81 19.56
N ASN A 360 2.42 -15.39 20.75
CA ASN A 360 3.42 -14.91 21.69
C ASN A 360 4.85 -15.03 21.15
N ILE A 361 5.08 -16.02 20.31
CA ILE A 361 6.32 -16.31 19.61
C ILE A 361 5.97 -16.78 18.21
N ILE A 362 6.70 -16.26 17.23
CA ILE A 362 6.63 -16.72 15.83
C ILE A 362 8.01 -17.26 15.47
N ASP A 363 8.10 -18.57 15.29
CA ASP A 363 9.29 -19.23 14.76
C ASP A 363 9.17 -19.31 13.23
N HIS A 364 9.77 -18.35 12.56
CA HIS A 364 9.72 -18.24 11.09
C HIS A 364 10.46 -19.40 10.40
N ALA A 365 11.53 -19.91 11.01
CA ALA A 365 12.33 -20.99 10.43
C ALA A 365 11.52 -22.29 10.35
N ASN A 366 10.79 -22.58 11.43
CA ASN A 366 9.96 -23.79 11.54
C ASN A 366 8.49 -23.53 11.18
N LYS A 367 8.12 -22.30 10.77
CA LYS A 367 6.74 -21.89 10.47
C LYS A 367 5.76 -22.25 11.60
N THR A 368 6.19 -22.01 12.84
CA THR A 368 5.45 -22.36 14.05
C THR A 368 5.05 -21.11 14.83
N ALA A 369 3.77 -21.01 15.24
CA ALA A 369 3.29 -19.94 16.09
C ALA A 369 2.75 -20.48 17.43
N TYR A 370 3.13 -19.83 18.54
CA TYR A 370 2.67 -20.16 19.89
C TYR A 370 1.52 -19.23 20.28
N ILE A 371 0.31 -19.77 20.38
CA ILE A 371 -0.92 -19.01 20.63
C ILE A 371 -1.08 -18.76 22.11
N GLY A 372 -1.27 -17.48 22.47
CA GLY A 372 -1.72 -17.01 23.78
C GLY A 372 -3.06 -16.32 23.71
N TYR A 373 -3.83 -16.37 24.78
CA TYR A 373 -5.11 -15.66 24.86
C TYR A 373 -5.59 -15.48 26.30
N TRP A 374 -6.35 -14.43 26.50
CA TRP A 374 -7.12 -14.23 27.72
C TRP A 374 -8.40 -13.43 27.44
N LEU A 375 -9.41 -13.57 28.29
CA LEU A 375 -10.71 -12.96 28.14
C LEU A 375 -11.28 -12.54 29.50
N GLY A 376 -11.84 -11.34 29.57
CA GLY A 376 -12.55 -10.88 30.75
C GLY A 376 -13.72 -11.82 31.11
N ALA A 377 -13.99 -11.98 32.40
CA ALA A 377 -14.97 -12.95 32.90
C ALA A 377 -16.37 -12.80 32.27
N ASN A 378 -16.82 -11.55 32.08
CA ASN A 378 -18.13 -11.24 31.49
C ASN A 378 -18.27 -11.62 30.00
N PHE A 379 -17.17 -11.94 29.35
CA PHE A 379 -17.12 -12.31 27.94
C PHE A 379 -16.93 -13.82 27.73
N GLN A 380 -16.66 -14.58 28.80
CA GLN A 380 -16.46 -16.04 28.74
C GLN A 380 -17.77 -16.78 28.41
N GLY A 381 -17.64 -18.01 27.90
CA GLY A 381 -18.79 -18.89 27.57
C GLY A 381 -19.51 -18.53 26.25
N LYS A 382 -19.08 -17.51 25.52
CA LYS A 382 -19.74 -17.02 24.28
C LYS A 382 -19.02 -17.44 22.98
N GLY A 383 -18.07 -18.38 23.07
CA GLY A 383 -17.30 -18.82 21.89
C GLY A 383 -16.28 -17.81 21.33
N ILE A 384 -16.11 -16.63 21.95
CA ILE A 384 -15.32 -15.51 21.43
C ILE A 384 -13.88 -15.92 21.16
N VAL A 385 -13.17 -16.53 22.13
CA VAL A 385 -11.78 -16.97 21.97
C VAL A 385 -11.67 -18.06 20.91
N THR A 386 -12.57 -19.01 20.88
CA THR A 386 -12.58 -20.11 19.89
C THR A 386 -12.68 -19.55 18.47
N ASN A 387 -13.60 -18.60 18.24
CA ASN A 387 -13.75 -17.95 16.93
C ASN A 387 -12.52 -17.10 16.57
N ALA A 388 -11.93 -16.38 17.54
CA ALA A 388 -10.72 -15.60 17.33
C ALA A 388 -9.52 -16.47 16.92
N ILE A 389 -9.28 -17.58 17.65
CA ILE A 389 -8.20 -18.53 17.34
C ILE A 389 -8.40 -19.15 15.96
N ASN A 390 -9.61 -19.65 15.66
CA ASN A 390 -9.91 -20.26 14.37
C ASN A 390 -9.70 -19.28 13.21
N LYS A 391 -10.07 -18.00 13.40
CA LYS A 391 -9.84 -16.97 12.38
C LYS A 391 -8.35 -16.74 12.15
N LEU A 392 -7.52 -16.67 13.21
CA LEU A 392 -6.07 -16.53 13.07
C LEU A 392 -5.44 -17.75 12.38
N ILE A 393 -5.89 -18.96 12.72
CA ILE A 393 -5.42 -20.19 12.07
C ILE A 393 -5.76 -20.15 10.58
N GLN A 394 -6.97 -19.73 10.22
CA GLN A 394 -7.39 -19.57 8.84
C GLN A 394 -6.50 -18.57 8.11
N GLU A 395 -6.37 -17.34 8.59
CA GLU A 395 -5.62 -16.27 7.93
C GLU A 395 -4.14 -16.63 7.72
N TYR A 396 -3.48 -17.16 8.75
CA TYR A 396 -2.04 -17.42 8.72
C TYR A 396 -1.69 -18.84 8.26
N GLY A 397 -2.62 -19.77 8.35
CA GLY A 397 -2.47 -21.13 7.85
C GLY A 397 -2.71 -21.19 6.34
N ASP A 398 -3.82 -20.63 5.84
CA ASP A 398 -4.17 -20.64 4.42
C ASP A 398 -3.13 -19.86 3.58
N SER A 399 -2.52 -18.82 4.14
CA SER A 399 -1.41 -18.10 3.50
C SER A 399 -0.09 -18.88 3.43
N GLY A 400 0.02 -20.03 4.13
CA GLY A 400 1.23 -20.84 4.22
C GLY A 400 2.37 -20.20 5.04
N VAL A 401 2.10 -19.08 5.71
CA VAL A 401 3.06 -18.38 6.59
C VAL A 401 3.33 -19.22 7.83
N ILE A 402 2.29 -19.75 8.45
CA ILE A 402 2.38 -20.65 9.60
C ILE A 402 1.81 -22.02 9.21
N LYS A 403 2.56 -23.07 9.48
CA LYS A 403 2.13 -24.45 9.26
C LYS A 403 1.79 -25.20 10.53
N ARG A 404 2.29 -24.73 11.68
CA ARG A 404 2.08 -25.35 12.97
C ARG A 404 1.67 -24.32 14.01
N PHE A 405 0.56 -24.54 14.65
CA PHE A 405 0.08 -23.73 15.76
C PHE A 405 0.21 -24.52 17.07
N VAL A 406 0.69 -23.88 18.13
CA VAL A 406 0.91 -24.52 19.43
C VAL A 406 0.20 -23.74 20.53
N ILE A 407 -0.51 -24.44 21.40
CA ILE A 407 -1.08 -23.90 22.64
C ILE A 407 -0.43 -24.64 23.81
N LYS A 408 0.10 -23.89 24.78
CA LYS A 408 0.58 -24.43 26.06
C LYS A 408 -0.33 -23.90 27.17
N CYS A 409 -0.74 -24.74 28.07
CA CYS A 409 -1.52 -24.33 29.23
C CYS A 409 -1.27 -25.28 30.43
N ILE A 410 -1.34 -24.71 31.62
CA ILE A 410 -1.21 -25.47 32.85
C ILE A 410 -2.23 -26.61 32.88
N VAL A 411 -1.82 -27.82 33.29
CA VAL A 411 -2.69 -29.02 33.31
C VAL A 411 -4.02 -28.76 34.00
N ASP A 412 -3.98 -28.03 35.13
CA ASP A 412 -5.16 -27.72 35.93
C ASP A 412 -6.05 -26.61 35.35
N ASN A 413 -5.58 -25.89 34.31
CA ASN A 413 -6.40 -24.87 33.65
C ASN A 413 -7.44 -25.49 32.69
N LYS A 414 -8.48 -26.11 33.29
CA LYS A 414 -9.54 -26.84 32.55
C LYS A 414 -10.17 -26.02 31.42
N LYS A 415 -10.31 -24.67 31.58
CA LYS A 415 -10.91 -23.80 30.59
C LYS A 415 -10.01 -23.66 29.35
N SER A 416 -8.71 -23.45 29.54
CA SER A 416 -7.77 -23.33 28.44
C SER A 416 -7.58 -24.66 27.70
N ASN A 417 -7.47 -25.77 28.43
CA ASN A 417 -7.40 -27.12 27.87
C ASN A 417 -8.63 -27.41 26.99
N ALA A 418 -9.84 -27.15 27.51
CA ALA A 418 -11.09 -27.32 26.74
C ALA A 418 -11.15 -26.39 25.49
N THR A 419 -10.55 -25.20 25.55
CA THR A 419 -10.49 -24.29 24.38
C THR A 419 -9.58 -24.84 23.30
N ALA A 420 -8.39 -25.36 23.65
CA ALA A 420 -7.48 -25.98 22.69
C ALA A 420 -8.17 -27.16 21.96
N LEU A 421 -8.84 -28.02 22.69
CA LEU A 421 -9.59 -29.17 22.10
C LEU A 421 -10.72 -28.70 21.17
N ARG A 422 -11.51 -27.68 21.56
CA ARG A 422 -12.58 -27.12 20.72
C ARG A 422 -12.06 -26.47 19.43
N CYS A 423 -10.84 -25.93 19.44
CA CYS A 423 -10.20 -25.39 18.25
C CYS A 423 -9.59 -26.50 17.37
N GLY A 424 -9.74 -27.78 17.73
CA GLY A 424 -9.23 -28.91 16.95
C GLY A 424 -7.72 -29.13 17.11
N PHE A 425 -7.15 -28.74 18.26
CA PHE A 425 -5.76 -29.08 18.60
C PHE A 425 -5.68 -30.47 19.20
N THR A 426 -4.59 -31.16 18.92
CA THR A 426 -4.26 -32.48 19.47
C THR A 426 -3.27 -32.32 20.62
N LEU A 427 -3.50 -33.02 21.73
CA LEU A 427 -2.55 -33.10 22.85
C LEU A 427 -1.32 -33.90 22.41
N GLU A 428 -0.13 -33.31 22.47
CA GLU A 428 1.12 -33.99 22.15
C GLU A 428 1.85 -34.52 23.38
N GLY A 429 1.60 -33.93 24.54
CA GLY A 429 2.27 -34.36 25.77
C GLY A 429 2.11 -33.39 26.92
N VAL A 430 2.80 -33.70 28.00
CA VAL A 430 2.90 -32.90 29.23
C VAL A 430 4.35 -32.49 29.47
N LEU A 431 4.60 -31.21 29.58
CA LEU A 431 5.90 -30.63 29.93
C LEU A 431 5.96 -30.50 31.45
N GLN A 432 6.88 -31.21 32.09
CA GLN A 432 7.03 -31.19 33.55
C GLN A 432 7.61 -29.86 34.02
N LYS A 433 7.01 -29.24 35.04
CA LYS A 433 7.46 -27.99 35.70
C LYS A 433 7.80 -26.86 34.73
N ALA A 434 7.05 -26.76 33.64
CA ALA A 434 7.32 -25.87 32.52
C ALA A 434 6.78 -24.45 32.69
N GLU A 435 5.99 -24.20 33.72
CA GLU A 435 5.46 -22.88 34.08
C GLU A 435 5.71 -22.58 35.55
N ILE A 436 6.19 -21.36 35.84
CA ILE A 436 6.26 -20.86 37.22
C ILE A 436 5.18 -19.78 37.37
N LEU A 437 4.23 -20.04 38.24
CA LEU A 437 3.17 -19.10 38.57
C LEU A 437 3.15 -18.82 40.06
N ASN A 438 3.34 -17.55 40.44
CA ASN A 438 3.39 -17.14 41.88
C ASN A 438 4.38 -17.95 42.72
N GLY A 439 5.55 -18.29 42.15
CA GLY A 439 6.60 -19.05 42.81
C GLY A 439 6.39 -20.57 42.87
N VAL A 440 5.28 -21.06 42.30
CA VAL A 440 4.96 -22.51 42.23
C VAL A 440 5.18 -23.01 40.81
N SER A 441 5.87 -24.15 40.67
CA SER A 441 6.08 -24.80 39.36
C SER A 441 4.89 -25.69 39.00
N TYR A 442 4.40 -25.55 37.77
CA TYR A 442 3.28 -26.31 37.20
C TYR A 442 3.68 -27.07 35.97
N ASP A 443 3.05 -28.20 35.75
CA ASP A 443 3.12 -28.94 34.50
C ASP A 443 2.23 -28.27 33.44
N GLN A 444 2.67 -28.27 32.17
CA GLN A 444 1.91 -27.75 31.07
C GLN A 444 1.55 -28.85 30.08
N ASN A 445 0.30 -28.89 29.66
CA ASN A 445 -0.11 -29.58 28.44
C ASN A 445 0.38 -28.77 27.22
N ILE A 446 0.93 -29.48 26.24
CA ILE A 446 1.26 -28.93 24.93
C ILE A 446 0.32 -29.51 23.88
N TYR A 447 -0.38 -28.64 23.20
CA TYR A 447 -1.31 -28.96 22.13
C TYR A 447 -0.78 -28.38 20.81
N SER A 448 -1.00 -29.10 19.70
CA SER A 448 -0.69 -28.60 18.38
C SER A 448 -1.79 -28.80 17.37
N LYS A 449 -1.77 -27.95 16.34
CA LYS A 449 -2.57 -28.09 15.13
C LYS A 449 -1.67 -27.81 13.93
N VAL A 450 -1.56 -28.79 13.02
CA VAL A 450 -0.76 -28.69 11.80
C VAL A 450 -1.70 -28.47 10.63
N ILE A 451 -1.33 -27.52 9.77
CA ILE A 451 -2.04 -27.21 8.53
C ILE A 451 -1.18 -27.77 7.38
N GLY A 452 -1.81 -28.58 6.55
CA GLY A 452 -1.16 -29.31 5.44
C GLY A 452 -0.81 -28.44 4.25
#